data_166e09a4a9be21ef1c051719247c5ede
#
_entry.id   166e09a4a9be21ef1c051719247c5ede
#
_cell.length_a   1.000
_cell.length_b   1.000
_cell.length_c   1.000
_cell.angle_alpha   90.00
_cell.angle_beta   90.00
_cell.angle_gamma   90.00
#
_symmetry.space_group_name_H-M   'P 1'
#
loop_
_entity.id
_entity.type
_entity.pdbx_description
1 polymer ?
#
loop_
_entity_poly.entity_id
_entity_poly.type
_entity_poly.pdbx_seq_one_letter_code
_entity_poly.pdbx_strand_id
1 'polypeptide(L)'
;VAVGAAGGRPCGARVSRPLAGSRSPGAVAGRRTLPLPGWVGPLGLVVAVSLSGRAQGPLAVAAEAARRGASLLTVGAADSPLAEVCARAHGVHIDVGRGRTSSRTALWSLLTPVVLAADALGLIQAGESVMAEAADRLDLHAEACRPRSESFVNPAKILAMQLAETIPVVLGDGPLNGVAASRAASMLARTARIPATYGELPDAASQIVASFDGPFTAGGGHRVGGHKSAPDIFADPFLDGPAQPRLGLLMLRDAPPANPSPQWTEANSLTEAVIQTAYDAGVQVSVVTADAGHPLVRLAGQIAQTDFAATYLAIGLGLDPAVSPHVADLRDRVRG
;
A
#
# COMPACT_ATOMS: atom_id res chain seq x y z
N VAL A 1 -16.64 -13.14 5.01
CA VAL A 1 -16.37 -12.52 3.70
C VAL A 1 -14.97 -12.89 3.23
N ALA A 2 -14.84 -13.41 2.03
CA ALA A 2 -13.54 -13.67 1.40
C ALA A 2 -13.36 -12.74 0.20
N VAL A 3 -12.23 -12.01 0.16
CA VAL A 3 -11.93 -11.06 -0.92
C VAL A 3 -10.78 -11.59 -1.77
N GLY A 4 -11.03 -11.77 -3.05
CA GLY A 4 -10.03 -12.13 -4.07
C GLY A 4 -9.68 -10.95 -4.96
N ALA A 5 -8.41 -10.56 -5.04
CA ALA A 5 -7.97 -9.44 -5.88
C ALA A 5 -6.76 -9.82 -6.75
N ALA A 6 -6.74 -9.34 -7.99
CA ALA A 6 -5.63 -9.49 -8.91
C ALA A 6 -4.79 -8.21 -9.00
N GLY A 7 -3.50 -8.40 -9.22
CA GLY A 7 -2.59 -7.30 -9.50
C GLY A 7 -2.12 -6.55 -8.26
N GLY A 8 -1.08 -7.00 -7.63
CA GLY A 8 -0.58 -6.46 -6.38
C GLY A 8 -1.19 -7.16 -5.16
N ARG A 9 -0.76 -6.77 -3.95
CA ARG A 9 -1.31 -7.34 -2.71
C ARG A 9 -2.81 -7.01 -2.59
N PRO A 10 -3.66 -7.86 -1.97
CA PRO A 10 -5.09 -7.64 -1.85
C PRO A 10 -5.37 -6.42 -0.97
N CYS A 11 -5.34 -5.23 -1.57
CA CYS A 11 -5.54 -3.97 -0.88
C CYS A 11 -6.93 -3.92 -0.24
N GLY A 12 -7.96 -4.41 -0.95
CA GLY A 12 -9.33 -4.40 -0.45
C GLY A 12 -9.53 -5.20 0.84
N ALA A 13 -8.98 -6.41 0.94
CA ALA A 13 -9.08 -7.21 2.16
C ALA A 13 -8.22 -6.65 3.30
N ARG A 14 -7.09 -6.03 2.99
CA ARG A 14 -6.24 -5.35 3.98
C ARG A 14 -6.90 -4.08 4.51
N VAL A 15 -7.57 -3.32 3.64
CA VAL A 15 -8.32 -2.12 4.04
C VAL A 15 -9.54 -2.49 4.88
N SER A 16 -10.34 -3.48 4.46
CA SER A 16 -11.57 -3.87 5.17
C SER A 16 -11.30 -4.32 6.61
N ARG A 17 -10.19 -4.99 6.87
CA ARG A 17 -9.86 -5.52 8.19
C ARG A 17 -9.62 -4.43 9.25
N PRO A 18 -8.77 -3.41 9.02
CA PRO A 18 -8.64 -2.27 9.93
C PRO A 18 -9.92 -1.44 10.08
N LEU A 19 -10.70 -1.29 8.99
CA LEU A 19 -11.96 -0.54 9.03
C LEU A 19 -13.08 -1.26 9.80
N ALA A 20 -13.07 -2.60 9.79
CA ALA A 20 -14.07 -3.40 10.50
C ALA A 20 -13.91 -3.34 12.03
N GLY A 21 -12.72 -3.04 12.54
CA GLY A 21 -12.45 -2.99 13.97
C GLY A 21 -12.76 -4.31 14.70
N SER A 22 -12.86 -4.25 16.03
CA SER A 22 -13.17 -5.40 16.89
C SER A 22 -14.65 -5.82 16.86
N ARG A 23 -15.51 -5.07 16.19
CA ARG A 23 -16.98 -5.28 16.15
C ARG A 23 -17.46 -5.96 14.86
N SER A 24 -16.56 -6.41 13.99
CA SER A 24 -17.00 -7.09 12.76
C SER A 24 -17.79 -8.37 13.08
N PRO A 25 -19.02 -8.50 12.57
CA PRO A 25 -19.89 -9.65 12.88
C PRO A 25 -19.43 -10.96 12.22
N GLY A 26 -18.33 -10.97 11.48
CA GLY A 26 -17.89 -12.16 10.76
C GLY A 26 -16.41 -12.19 10.40
N ALA A 27 -15.91 -13.38 10.07
CA ALA A 27 -14.53 -13.58 9.62
C ALA A 27 -14.31 -12.95 8.23
N VAL A 28 -13.25 -12.15 8.10
CA VAL A 28 -12.81 -11.58 6.81
C VAL A 28 -11.45 -12.15 6.44
N ALA A 29 -11.34 -12.74 5.26
CA ALA A 29 -10.09 -13.31 4.74
C ALA A 29 -9.76 -12.77 3.34
N GLY A 30 -8.53 -12.29 3.15
CA GLY A 30 -8.01 -11.92 1.84
C GLY A 30 -7.29 -13.09 1.17
N ARG A 31 -7.60 -13.33 -0.11
CA ARG A 31 -6.94 -14.35 -0.95
C ARG A 31 -6.60 -13.77 -2.32
N ARG A 32 -5.58 -14.32 -2.98
CA ARG A 32 -5.24 -13.97 -4.36
C ARG A 32 -5.62 -15.07 -5.34
N THR A 33 -5.67 -16.28 -4.84
CA THR A 33 -5.98 -17.50 -5.57
C THR A 33 -6.49 -18.56 -4.60
N LEU A 34 -6.80 -19.75 -5.10
CA LEU A 34 -7.17 -20.90 -4.30
C LEU A 34 -6.03 -21.38 -3.36
N PRO A 35 -6.36 -22.07 -2.27
CA PRO A 35 -7.71 -22.49 -1.87
C PRO A 35 -8.51 -21.39 -1.16
N LEU A 36 -9.83 -21.39 -1.34
CA LEU A 36 -10.72 -20.66 -0.46
C LEU A 36 -10.71 -21.28 0.95
N PRO A 37 -10.86 -20.46 2.01
CA PRO A 37 -11.01 -20.98 3.37
C PRO A 37 -12.14 -22.02 3.46
N GLY A 38 -11.94 -23.05 4.29
CA GLY A 38 -12.91 -24.15 4.42
C GLY A 38 -14.28 -23.72 4.95
N TRP A 39 -14.33 -22.62 5.69
CA TRP A 39 -15.57 -22.06 6.24
C TRP A 39 -16.42 -21.28 5.21
N VAL A 40 -15.90 -21.04 3.99
CA VAL A 40 -16.67 -20.39 2.91
C VAL A 40 -17.63 -21.41 2.29
N GLY A 41 -18.92 -21.15 2.43
CA GLY A 41 -20.02 -21.98 1.92
C GLY A 41 -21.25 -21.11 1.63
N PRO A 42 -22.46 -21.70 1.58
CA PRO A 42 -23.70 -21.01 1.17
C PRO A 42 -24.05 -19.75 1.97
N LEU A 43 -23.64 -19.66 3.22
CA LEU A 43 -23.82 -18.46 4.07
C LEU A 43 -22.67 -17.44 3.94
N GLY A 44 -21.67 -17.76 3.12
CA GLY A 44 -20.53 -16.88 2.91
C GLY A 44 -20.73 -15.93 1.73
N LEU A 45 -20.10 -14.75 1.81
CA LEU A 45 -19.94 -13.82 0.68
C LEU A 45 -18.49 -13.86 0.20
N VAL A 46 -18.32 -14.02 -1.09
CA VAL A 46 -17.02 -13.89 -1.76
C VAL A 46 -17.04 -12.63 -2.65
N VAL A 47 -16.07 -11.77 -2.43
CA VAL A 47 -15.87 -10.57 -3.26
C VAL A 47 -14.65 -10.80 -4.14
N ALA A 48 -14.83 -10.88 -5.46
CA ALA A 48 -13.75 -11.08 -6.42
C ALA A 48 -13.52 -9.81 -7.24
N VAL A 49 -12.28 -9.29 -7.22
CA VAL A 49 -11.92 -7.99 -7.83
C VAL A 49 -10.86 -8.20 -8.90
N SER A 50 -11.13 -7.76 -10.12
CA SER A 50 -10.17 -7.80 -11.23
C SER A 50 -10.50 -6.74 -12.27
N LEU A 51 -9.62 -5.75 -12.47
CA LEU A 51 -9.87 -4.64 -13.40
C LEU A 51 -10.29 -5.11 -14.79
N SER A 52 -9.55 -6.06 -15.37
CA SER A 52 -9.88 -6.64 -16.67
C SER A 52 -10.89 -7.78 -16.62
N GLY A 53 -11.21 -8.29 -15.40
CA GLY A 53 -12.01 -9.48 -15.21
C GLY A 53 -11.42 -10.78 -15.78
N ARG A 54 -10.14 -10.77 -16.19
CA ARG A 54 -9.45 -11.90 -16.86
C ARG A 54 -8.33 -12.52 -16.03
N ALA A 55 -8.06 -12.01 -14.84
CA ALA A 55 -6.99 -12.53 -13.99
C ALA A 55 -7.37 -13.90 -13.41
N GLN A 56 -6.48 -14.88 -13.57
CA GLN A 56 -6.72 -16.27 -13.21
C GLN A 56 -7.08 -16.48 -11.73
N GLY A 57 -6.39 -15.76 -10.82
CA GLY A 57 -6.65 -15.89 -9.37
C GLY A 57 -8.09 -15.54 -8.99
N PRO A 58 -8.59 -14.32 -9.26
CA PRO A 58 -9.98 -13.95 -9.02
C PRO A 58 -11.00 -14.82 -9.74
N LEU A 59 -10.71 -15.26 -10.98
CA LEU A 59 -11.58 -16.17 -11.71
C LEU A 59 -11.71 -17.52 -11.01
N ALA A 60 -10.60 -18.09 -10.59
CA ALA A 60 -10.60 -19.36 -9.85
C ALA A 60 -11.34 -19.24 -8.52
N VAL A 61 -11.12 -18.13 -7.79
CA VAL A 61 -11.81 -17.83 -6.53
C VAL A 61 -13.31 -17.69 -6.74
N ALA A 62 -13.74 -16.96 -7.77
CA ALA A 62 -15.16 -16.77 -8.10
C ALA A 62 -15.83 -18.08 -8.53
N ALA A 63 -15.18 -18.89 -9.37
CA ALA A 63 -15.68 -20.17 -9.82
C ALA A 63 -15.84 -21.16 -8.64
N GLU A 64 -14.86 -21.22 -7.73
CA GLU A 64 -14.93 -22.06 -6.55
C GLU A 64 -16.01 -21.58 -5.56
N ALA A 65 -16.19 -20.27 -5.40
CA ALA A 65 -17.28 -19.69 -4.62
C ALA A 65 -18.66 -20.12 -5.17
N ALA A 66 -18.85 -20.01 -6.48
CA ALA A 66 -20.06 -20.46 -7.16
C ALA A 66 -20.30 -21.97 -6.95
N ARG A 67 -19.26 -22.81 -7.08
CA ARG A 67 -19.34 -24.27 -6.84
C ARG A 67 -19.77 -24.60 -5.41
N ARG A 68 -19.37 -23.80 -4.42
CA ARG A 68 -19.74 -23.97 -3.00
C ARG A 68 -21.09 -23.35 -2.64
N GLY A 69 -21.78 -22.71 -3.60
CA GLY A 69 -23.04 -22.02 -3.37
C GLY A 69 -22.90 -20.73 -2.53
N ALA A 70 -21.70 -20.17 -2.42
CA ALA A 70 -21.49 -18.91 -1.72
C ALA A 70 -22.03 -17.72 -2.55
N SER A 71 -22.55 -16.71 -1.86
CA SER A 71 -22.93 -15.46 -2.52
C SER A 71 -21.70 -14.80 -3.17
N LEU A 72 -21.88 -14.22 -4.36
CA LEU A 72 -20.77 -13.66 -5.14
C LEU A 72 -21.03 -12.20 -5.49
N LEU A 73 -20.08 -11.34 -5.12
CA LEU A 73 -19.95 -9.97 -5.60
C LEU A 73 -18.67 -9.87 -6.42
N THR A 74 -18.78 -9.36 -7.64
CA THR A 74 -17.59 -9.16 -8.48
C THR A 74 -17.46 -7.72 -8.93
N VAL A 75 -16.22 -7.24 -9.04
CA VAL A 75 -15.88 -5.88 -9.45
C VAL A 75 -14.86 -5.94 -10.56
N GLY A 76 -15.16 -5.36 -11.73
CA GLY A 76 -14.26 -5.41 -12.88
C GLY A 76 -14.92 -4.95 -14.17
N ALA A 77 -14.32 -5.29 -15.31
CA ALA A 77 -14.89 -4.97 -16.63
C ALA A 77 -16.19 -5.73 -16.87
N ALA A 78 -17.20 -5.06 -17.46
CA ALA A 78 -18.52 -5.63 -17.76
C ALA A 78 -18.42 -6.85 -18.70
N ASP A 79 -17.68 -6.68 -19.81
CA ASP A 79 -17.52 -7.73 -20.82
C ASP A 79 -16.34 -8.65 -20.48
N SER A 80 -16.48 -9.45 -19.43
CA SER A 80 -15.37 -10.23 -18.93
C SER A 80 -15.76 -11.61 -18.40
N PRO A 81 -14.85 -12.58 -18.44
CA PRO A 81 -15.09 -13.91 -17.85
C PRO A 81 -15.52 -13.85 -16.37
N LEU A 82 -15.04 -12.85 -15.61
CA LEU A 82 -15.44 -12.67 -14.21
C LEU A 82 -16.92 -12.28 -14.10
N ALA A 83 -17.40 -11.39 -14.98
CA ALA A 83 -18.81 -11.00 -15.04
C ALA A 83 -19.69 -12.21 -15.43
N GLU A 84 -19.24 -13.03 -16.39
CA GLU A 84 -19.94 -14.25 -16.80
C GLU A 84 -20.04 -15.29 -15.66
N VAL A 85 -18.95 -15.52 -14.91
CA VAL A 85 -18.98 -16.41 -13.74
C VAL A 85 -19.97 -15.89 -12.70
N CYS A 86 -19.98 -14.57 -12.47
CA CYS A 86 -20.89 -13.92 -11.53
C CYS A 86 -22.35 -14.09 -11.95
N ALA A 87 -22.66 -13.85 -13.21
CA ALA A 87 -24.02 -13.99 -13.75
C ALA A 87 -24.53 -15.43 -13.63
N ARG A 88 -23.72 -16.43 -13.96
CA ARG A 88 -24.06 -17.86 -13.80
C ARG A 88 -24.31 -18.27 -12.35
N ALA A 89 -23.65 -17.60 -11.41
CA ALA A 89 -23.83 -17.80 -9.97
C ALA A 89 -24.96 -16.94 -9.38
N HIS A 90 -25.72 -16.22 -10.20
CA HIS A 90 -26.74 -15.26 -9.76
C HIS A 90 -26.18 -14.21 -8.78
N GLY A 91 -24.90 -13.86 -8.90
CA GLY A 91 -24.23 -12.86 -8.09
C GLY A 91 -24.42 -11.44 -8.62
N VAL A 92 -23.86 -10.46 -7.91
CA VAL A 92 -23.86 -9.05 -8.31
C VAL A 92 -22.52 -8.70 -8.93
N HIS A 93 -22.55 -8.20 -10.18
CA HIS A 93 -21.35 -7.66 -10.84
C HIS A 93 -21.40 -6.15 -10.91
N ILE A 94 -20.32 -5.48 -10.50
CA ILE A 94 -20.17 -4.02 -10.58
C ILE A 94 -19.12 -3.70 -11.65
N ASP A 95 -19.57 -3.03 -12.71
CA ASP A 95 -18.67 -2.54 -13.75
C ASP A 95 -17.90 -1.32 -13.28
N VAL A 96 -16.59 -1.35 -13.46
CA VAL A 96 -15.69 -0.22 -13.12
C VAL A 96 -15.58 0.81 -14.25
N GLY A 97 -16.29 0.63 -15.35
CA GLY A 97 -16.27 1.48 -16.55
C GLY A 97 -15.02 1.28 -17.42
N ARG A 98 -15.07 1.92 -18.58
CA ARG A 98 -14.02 1.84 -19.62
C ARG A 98 -12.89 2.86 -19.38
N GLY A 99 -11.79 2.71 -20.11
CA GLY A 99 -10.67 3.67 -20.13
C GLY A 99 -9.64 3.48 -19.03
N ARG A 100 -9.81 2.52 -18.11
CA ARG A 100 -8.82 2.21 -17.06
C ARG A 100 -7.86 1.13 -17.53
N THR A 101 -6.61 1.52 -17.77
CA THR A 101 -5.57 0.62 -18.31
C THR A 101 -4.73 -0.05 -17.24
N SER A 102 -4.68 0.51 -16.04
CA SER A 102 -3.81 0.02 -14.96
C SER A 102 -4.55 -0.10 -13.62
N SER A 103 -4.44 -1.28 -12.99
CA SER A 103 -4.96 -1.48 -11.63
C SER A 103 -4.23 -0.65 -10.57
N ARG A 104 -3.04 -0.11 -10.87
CA ARG A 104 -2.31 0.79 -9.99
C ARG A 104 -3.04 2.12 -9.80
N THR A 105 -3.53 2.68 -10.92
CA THR A 105 -4.24 3.96 -10.97
C THR A 105 -5.76 3.83 -10.80
N ALA A 106 -6.29 2.60 -10.83
CA ALA A 106 -7.71 2.30 -10.67
C ALA A 106 -8.10 1.86 -9.24
N LEU A 107 -7.27 2.16 -8.22
CA LEU A 107 -7.51 1.70 -6.85
C LEU A 107 -8.91 2.06 -6.37
N TRP A 108 -9.27 3.32 -6.43
CA TRP A 108 -10.54 3.82 -5.89
C TRP A 108 -11.74 3.28 -6.66
N SER A 109 -11.64 3.14 -7.98
CA SER A 109 -12.70 2.51 -8.79
C SER A 109 -12.96 1.05 -8.40
N LEU A 110 -11.93 0.35 -7.93
CA LEU A 110 -12.04 -1.04 -7.49
C LEU A 110 -12.40 -1.16 -6.01
N LEU A 111 -11.96 -0.22 -5.17
CA LEU A 111 -12.14 -0.25 -3.72
C LEU A 111 -13.50 0.28 -3.30
N THR A 112 -13.99 1.35 -3.91
CA THR A 112 -15.27 1.99 -3.56
C THR A 112 -16.44 1.01 -3.54
N PRO A 113 -16.66 0.18 -4.58
CA PRO A 113 -17.75 -0.80 -4.53
C PRO A 113 -17.61 -1.82 -3.39
N VAL A 114 -16.38 -2.19 -3.05
CA VAL A 114 -16.11 -3.13 -1.95
C VAL A 114 -16.41 -2.50 -0.61
N VAL A 115 -16.04 -1.23 -0.42
CA VAL A 115 -16.33 -0.46 0.81
C VAL A 115 -17.83 -0.27 0.98
N LEU A 116 -18.54 0.14 -0.06
CA LEU A 116 -20.00 0.32 -0.02
C LEU A 116 -20.74 -0.99 0.25
N ALA A 117 -20.28 -2.09 -0.35
CA ALA A 117 -20.86 -3.41 -0.07
C ALA A 117 -20.58 -3.84 1.39
N ALA A 118 -19.41 -3.55 1.93
CA ALA A 118 -19.08 -3.85 3.32
C ALA A 118 -19.91 -3.00 4.30
N ASP A 119 -20.17 -1.74 3.97
CA ASP A 119 -21.05 -0.84 4.73
C ASP A 119 -22.51 -1.33 4.71
N ALA A 120 -23.04 -1.64 3.54
CA ALA A 120 -24.39 -2.18 3.38
C ALA A 120 -24.63 -3.50 4.14
N LEU A 121 -23.56 -4.27 4.35
CA LEU A 121 -23.58 -5.51 5.14
C LEU A 121 -23.32 -5.28 6.64
N GLY A 122 -23.15 -4.04 7.08
CA GLY A 122 -22.87 -3.70 8.48
C GLY A 122 -21.48 -4.17 8.96
N LEU A 123 -20.55 -4.48 8.05
CA LEU A 123 -19.19 -4.90 8.41
C LEU A 123 -18.28 -3.74 8.78
N ILE A 124 -18.56 -2.56 8.26
CA ILE A 124 -17.87 -1.30 8.51
C ILE A 124 -18.89 -0.17 8.57
N GLN A 125 -18.47 0.99 9.00
CA GLN A 125 -19.28 2.23 8.95
C GLN A 125 -18.58 3.22 8.02
N ALA A 126 -18.95 3.21 6.75
CA ALA A 126 -18.35 4.05 5.72
C ALA A 126 -19.41 4.49 4.70
N GLY A 127 -20.52 5.02 5.21
CA GLY A 127 -21.64 5.51 4.42
C GLY A 127 -21.27 6.67 3.48
N GLU A 128 -22.28 7.21 2.81
CA GLU A 128 -22.11 8.21 1.74
C GLU A 128 -21.31 9.45 2.19
N SER A 129 -21.53 9.94 3.41
CA SER A 129 -20.80 11.10 3.93
C SER A 129 -19.29 10.85 4.09
N VAL A 130 -18.91 9.64 4.55
CA VAL A 130 -17.51 9.24 4.69
C VAL A 130 -16.85 9.08 3.31
N MET A 131 -17.60 8.55 2.35
CA MET A 131 -17.12 8.41 0.97
C MET A 131 -16.93 9.78 0.31
N ALA A 132 -17.83 10.74 0.54
CA ALA A 132 -17.69 12.11 0.07
C ALA A 132 -16.46 12.79 0.71
N GLU A 133 -16.28 12.68 2.03
CA GLU A 133 -15.12 13.23 2.73
C GLU A 133 -13.80 12.59 2.22
N ALA A 134 -13.80 11.30 1.92
CA ALA A 134 -12.64 10.66 1.32
C ALA A 134 -12.34 11.17 -0.10
N ALA A 135 -13.36 11.45 -0.92
CA ALA A 135 -13.21 12.06 -2.22
C ALA A 135 -12.65 13.48 -2.12
N ASP A 136 -13.22 14.32 -1.24
CA ASP A 136 -12.72 15.67 -0.97
C ASP A 136 -11.25 15.65 -0.52
N ARG A 137 -10.88 14.68 0.33
CA ARG A 137 -9.48 14.49 0.75
C ARG A 137 -8.56 14.16 -0.42
N LEU A 138 -9.01 13.31 -1.34
CA LEU A 138 -8.25 12.98 -2.54
C LEU A 138 -8.08 14.21 -3.45
N ASP A 139 -9.11 15.03 -3.61
CA ASP A 139 -9.06 16.26 -4.40
C ASP A 139 -8.10 17.29 -3.79
N LEU A 140 -8.11 17.45 -2.46
CA LEU A 140 -7.14 18.31 -1.75
C LEU A 140 -5.69 17.86 -1.99
N HIS A 141 -5.41 16.55 -1.90
CA HIS A 141 -4.07 16.03 -2.20
C HIS A 141 -3.72 16.16 -3.68
N ALA A 142 -4.68 15.95 -4.60
CA ALA A 142 -4.46 16.14 -6.02
C ALA A 142 -4.08 17.58 -6.36
N GLU A 143 -4.73 18.56 -5.73
CA GLU A 143 -4.42 19.98 -5.90
C GLU A 143 -3.04 20.33 -5.30
N ALA A 144 -2.73 19.88 -4.08
CA ALA A 144 -1.44 20.14 -3.43
C ALA A 144 -0.28 19.48 -4.19
N CYS A 145 -0.50 18.28 -4.73
CA CYS A 145 0.49 17.48 -5.43
C CYS A 145 0.50 17.68 -6.95
N ARG A 146 -0.25 18.61 -7.50
CA ARG A 146 -0.33 18.84 -8.95
C ARG A 146 1.03 19.18 -9.57
N PRO A 147 1.28 18.88 -10.86
CA PRO A 147 2.57 19.14 -11.50
C PRO A 147 3.03 20.59 -11.48
N ARG A 148 2.08 21.56 -11.54
CA ARG A 148 2.37 23.00 -11.53
C ARG A 148 2.73 23.55 -10.14
N SER A 149 2.47 22.80 -9.07
CA SER A 149 2.86 23.21 -7.72
C SER A 149 4.38 23.19 -7.60
N GLU A 150 4.94 24.24 -7.02
CA GLU A 150 6.40 24.40 -6.87
C GLU A 150 7.00 23.24 -6.05
N SER A 151 8.24 22.86 -6.38
CA SER A 151 8.85 21.66 -5.78
C SER A 151 9.06 21.76 -4.27
N PHE A 152 9.27 22.96 -3.75
CA PHE A 152 9.51 23.20 -2.32
C PHE A 152 8.23 23.29 -1.46
N VAL A 153 7.04 23.35 -2.08
CA VAL A 153 5.74 23.32 -1.37
C VAL A 153 4.92 22.08 -1.69
N ASN A 154 5.29 21.31 -2.72
CA ASN A 154 4.59 20.12 -3.13
C ASN A 154 5.03 18.92 -2.27
N PRO A 155 4.15 18.39 -1.38
CA PRO A 155 4.55 17.37 -0.41
C PRO A 155 5.00 16.07 -1.07
N ALA A 156 4.46 15.73 -2.24
CA ALA A 156 4.84 14.53 -2.95
C ALA A 156 6.19 14.68 -3.69
N LYS A 157 6.50 15.88 -4.22
CA LYS A 157 7.82 16.14 -4.80
C LYS A 157 8.91 16.18 -3.74
N ILE A 158 8.63 16.78 -2.58
CA ILE A 158 9.55 16.77 -1.43
C ILE A 158 9.84 15.32 -1.01
N LEU A 159 8.79 14.51 -0.83
CA LEU A 159 8.96 13.10 -0.46
C LEU A 159 9.72 12.33 -1.55
N ALA A 160 9.44 12.56 -2.82
CA ALA A 160 10.17 11.94 -3.93
C ALA A 160 11.67 12.27 -3.88
N MET A 161 12.04 13.52 -3.63
CA MET A 161 13.44 13.92 -3.48
C MET A 161 14.12 13.27 -2.28
N GLN A 162 13.41 13.16 -1.15
CA GLN A 162 13.93 12.50 0.06
C GLN A 162 14.18 11.00 -0.16
N LEU A 163 13.41 10.35 -1.04
CA LEU A 163 13.53 8.92 -1.32
C LEU A 163 14.46 8.59 -2.50
N ALA A 164 14.90 9.59 -3.26
CA ALA A 164 15.58 9.39 -4.55
C ALA A 164 16.89 8.58 -4.45
N GLU A 165 17.65 8.76 -3.38
CA GLU A 165 18.96 8.12 -3.17
C GLU A 165 18.90 7.01 -2.11
N THR A 166 17.69 6.52 -1.79
CA THR A 166 17.51 5.57 -0.70
C THR A 166 16.97 4.22 -1.18
N ILE A 167 17.18 3.20 -0.36
CA ILE A 167 16.42 1.96 -0.37
C ILE A 167 15.31 2.14 0.70
N PRO A 168 14.06 2.42 0.30
CA PRO A 168 13.02 2.76 1.26
C PRO A 168 12.58 1.58 2.10
N VAL A 169 12.56 1.78 3.41
CA VAL A 169 11.88 0.96 4.38
C VAL A 169 10.64 1.73 4.82
N VAL A 170 9.46 1.22 4.53
CA VAL A 170 8.18 1.90 4.79
C VAL A 170 7.53 1.27 6.01
N LEU A 171 7.41 2.02 7.09
CA LEU A 171 6.72 1.58 8.30
C LEU A 171 5.37 2.28 8.45
N GLY A 172 4.37 1.52 8.88
CA GLY A 172 3.08 2.05 9.28
C GLY A 172 2.87 1.89 10.77
N ASP A 173 2.49 2.97 11.44
CA ASP A 173 2.12 2.96 12.86
C ASP A 173 0.71 2.39 13.03
N GLY A 174 0.65 1.11 13.41
CA GLY A 174 -0.59 0.35 13.53
C GLY A 174 -1.21 -0.14 12.20
N PRO A 175 -2.34 -0.86 12.30
CA PRO A 175 -2.88 -1.64 11.17
C PRO A 175 -3.29 -0.81 9.96
N LEU A 176 -3.88 0.37 10.18
CA LEU A 176 -4.34 1.24 9.09
C LEU A 176 -3.15 1.78 8.29
N ASN A 177 -2.17 2.33 9.00
CA ASN A 177 -0.96 2.86 8.40
C ASN A 177 -0.08 1.75 7.79
N GLY A 178 -0.14 0.52 8.34
CA GLY A 178 0.48 -0.68 7.77
C GLY A 178 -0.08 -1.02 6.37
N VAL A 179 -1.38 -0.80 6.15
CA VAL A 179 -1.99 -0.91 4.80
C VAL A 179 -1.42 0.14 3.85
N ALA A 180 -1.33 1.40 4.30
CA ALA A 180 -0.73 2.48 3.52
C ALA A 180 0.75 2.19 3.20
N ALA A 181 1.52 1.71 4.19
CA ALA A 181 2.92 1.33 4.04
C ALA A 181 3.11 0.21 2.98
N SER A 182 2.28 -0.82 3.05
CA SER A 182 2.27 -1.89 2.06
C SER A 182 1.98 -1.40 0.65
N ARG A 183 1.06 -0.42 0.50
CA ARG A 183 0.79 0.20 -0.80
C ARG A 183 1.95 1.06 -1.26
N ALA A 184 2.46 1.93 -0.41
CA ALA A 184 3.58 2.82 -0.74
C ALA A 184 4.79 2.02 -1.24
N ALA A 185 5.21 0.97 -0.51
CA ALA A 185 6.29 0.09 -0.96
C ALA A 185 5.99 -0.58 -2.32
N SER A 186 4.74 -0.99 -2.54
CA SER A 186 4.33 -1.55 -3.83
C SER A 186 4.38 -0.52 -4.96
N MET A 187 4.01 0.73 -4.71
CA MET A 187 4.06 1.81 -5.70
C MET A 187 5.49 2.24 -6.00
N LEU A 188 6.36 2.35 -4.99
CA LEU A 188 7.78 2.60 -5.17
C LEU A 188 8.43 1.53 -6.07
N ALA A 189 8.17 0.25 -5.79
CA ALA A 189 8.73 -0.85 -6.57
C ALA A 189 8.17 -0.91 -8.00
N ARG A 190 6.87 -0.68 -8.20
CA ARG A 190 6.22 -0.88 -9.51
C ARG A 190 6.21 0.35 -10.39
N THR A 191 6.27 1.55 -9.81
CA THR A 191 6.20 2.83 -10.52
C THR A 191 7.57 3.45 -10.62
N ALA A 192 8.24 3.67 -9.49
CA ALA A 192 9.60 4.23 -9.45
C ALA A 192 10.70 3.17 -9.68
N ARG A 193 10.37 1.87 -9.67
CA ARG A 193 11.31 0.74 -9.82
C ARG A 193 12.41 0.69 -8.76
N ILE A 194 12.13 1.29 -7.61
CA ILE A 194 13.01 1.23 -6.44
C ILE A 194 12.52 0.09 -5.55
N PRO A 195 13.37 -0.88 -5.22
CA PRO A 195 13.00 -1.93 -4.28
C PRO A 195 12.70 -1.31 -2.92
N ALA A 196 11.57 -1.65 -2.33
CA ALA A 196 11.16 -1.15 -1.04
C ALA A 196 10.60 -2.29 -0.19
N THR A 197 10.91 -2.28 1.09
CA THR A 197 10.29 -3.16 2.09
C THR A 197 9.23 -2.39 2.86
N TYR A 198 8.36 -3.12 3.58
CA TYR A 198 7.39 -2.48 4.46
C TYR A 198 7.16 -3.32 5.70
N GLY A 199 6.71 -2.65 6.76
CA GLY A 199 6.31 -3.27 8.00
C GLY A 199 5.17 -2.52 8.68
N GLU A 200 4.60 -3.15 9.69
CA GLU A 200 3.57 -2.62 10.57
C GLU A 200 4.08 -2.65 12.00
N LEU A 201 4.03 -1.53 12.69
CA LEU A 201 4.35 -1.49 14.11
C LEU A 201 3.16 -2.02 14.93
N PRO A 202 3.42 -2.71 16.05
CA PRO A 202 4.72 -2.99 16.66
C PRO A 202 5.50 -4.16 16.04
N ASP A 203 4.86 -5.04 15.27
CA ASP A 203 5.40 -6.34 14.87
C ASP A 203 6.72 -6.26 14.08
N ALA A 204 6.87 -5.23 13.25
CA ALA A 204 8.04 -5.06 12.40
C ALA A 204 9.21 -4.31 13.09
N ALA A 205 9.03 -3.78 14.30
CA ALA A 205 10.02 -2.90 14.94
C ALA A 205 11.42 -3.52 14.99
N SER A 206 11.55 -4.69 15.60
CA SER A 206 12.85 -5.33 15.83
C SER A 206 13.57 -5.69 14.52
N GLN A 207 12.87 -6.24 13.53
CA GLN A 207 13.52 -6.62 12.27
C GLN A 207 13.97 -5.41 11.45
N ILE A 208 13.24 -4.30 11.52
CA ILE A 208 13.60 -3.08 10.78
C ILE A 208 14.74 -2.36 11.48
N VAL A 209 14.67 -2.19 12.81
CA VAL A 209 15.75 -1.57 13.58
C VAL A 209 17.06 -2.36 13.46
N ALA A 210 17.01 -3.70 13.45
CA ALA A 210 18.19 -4.52 13.20
C ALA A 210 18.85 -4.22 11.83
N SER A 211 18.09 -3.81 10.82
CA SER A 211 18.67 -3.44 9.52
C SER A 211 19.46 -2.13 9.55
N PHE A 212 19.28 -1.30 10.58
CA PHE A 212 20.03 -0.05 10.75
C PHE A 212 21.49 -0.29 11.17
N ASP A 213 21.83 -1.49 11.64
CA ASP A 213 23.21 -1.93 11.88
C ASP A 213 23.90 -2.48 10.62
N GLY A 214 23.18 -2.54 9.51
CA GLY A 214 23.63 -3.19 8.26
C GLY A 214 24.48 -2.30 7.36
N PRO A 215 24.94 -2.83 6.21
CA PRO A 215 25.90 -2.16 5.34
C PRO A 215 25.31 -0.95 4.57
N PHE A 216 23.98 -0.78 4.56
CA PHE A 216 23.31 0.30 3.85
C PHE A 216 23.00 1.53 4.71
N THR A 217 23.68 1.69 5.86
CA THR A 217 23.57 2.85 6.74
C THR A 217 24.84 3.69 6.72
N ALA A 218 24.78 4.93 7.19
CA ALA A 218 25.93 5.85 7.15
C ALA A 218 27.15 5.37 7.94
N GLY A 219 26.95 4.47 8.93
CA GLY A 219 28.02 3.82 9.69
C GLY A 219 28.24 2.37 9.29
N GLY A 220 27.50 1.88 8.30
CA GLY A 220 27.49 0.50 7.90
C GLY A 220 28.57 0.17 6.88
N GLY A 221 29.36 -0.80 7.18
CA GLY A 221 30.31 -1.37 6.24
C GLY A 221 31.55 -1.97 6.88
N HIS A 222 32.01 -1.52 7.99
CA HIS A 222 33.17 -2.11 8.66
C HIS A 222 33.07 -2.01 10.17
N ARG A 223 32.23 -2.85 10.78
CA ARG A 223 32.37 -3.20 12.20
C ARG A 223 33.14 -4.51 12.32
N VAL A 224 34.44 -4.47 12.06
CA VAL A 224 35.34 -5.48 12.60
C VAL A 224 35.92 -4.91 13.87
N GLY A 225 35.55 -5.46 15.03
CA GLY A 225 36.14 -5.08 16.33
C GLY A 225 35.52 -3.86 17.05
N GLY A 226 34.27 -3.49 16.81
CA GLY A 226 33.56 -2.52 17.66
C GLY A 226 33.93 -1.04 17.48
N HIS A 227 34.81 -0.71 16.55
CA HIS A 227 35.15 0.68 16.25
C HIS A 227 34.43 1.12 14.96
N LYS A 228 33.76 2.30 15.00
CA LYS A 228 33.33 3.01 13.79
C LYS A 228 34.59 3.34 13.01
N SER A 229 34.74 2.82 11.79
CA SER A 229 35.75 3.37 10.91
C SER A 229 35.34 4.83 10.59
N ALA A 230 36.24 5.77 10.86
CA ALA A 230 36.04 7.15 10.41
C ALA A 230 35.83 7.14 8.89
N PRO A 231 35.01 8.06 8.33
CA PRO A 231 34.97 8.25 6.90
C PRO A 231 36.40 8.36 6.37
N ASP A 232 36.73 7.60 5.34
CA ASP A 232 38.03 7.73 4.70
C ASP A 232 38.15 9.14 4.12
N ILE A 233 38.89 9.99 4.78
CA ILE A 233 39.12 11.38 4.33
C ILE A 233 39.91 11.46 3.03
N PHE A 234 40.48 10.33 2.58
CA PHE A 234 41.19 10.19 1.32
C PHE A 234 40.35 9.49 0.23
N ALA A 235 39.08 9.16 0.52
CA ALA A 235 38.17 8.61 -0.49
C ALA A 235 38.01 9.61 -1.65
N ASP A 236 38.40 9.18 -2.85
CA ASP A 236 38.24 9.96 -4.07
C ASP A 236 36.90 9.60 -4.73
N PRO A 237 35.94 10.54 -4.80
CA PRO A 237 34.63 10.27 -5.41
C PRO A 237 34.70 9.78 -6.87
N PHE A 238 35.83 10.02 -7.56
CA PHE A 238 36.05 9.59 -8.95
C PHE A 238 36.70 8.21 -9.06
N LEU A 239 37.42 7.75 -8.04
CA LEU A 239 38.14 6.48 -8.02
C LEU A 239 37.41 5.39 -7.23
N ASP A 240 36.64 5.76 -6.21
CA ASP A 240 36.02 4.81 -5.26
C ASP A 240 34.60 4.31 -5.69
N GLY A 241 34.18 4.66 -6.90
CA GLY A 241 32.90 4.20 -7.48
C GLY A 241 31.70 5.04 -7.05
N PRO A 242 30.50 4.80 -7.63
CA PRO A 242 29.30 5.53 -7.30
C PRO A 242 28.89 5.27 -5.85
N ALA A 243 28.39 6.31 -5.19
CA ALA A 243 27.86 6.22 -3.82
C ALA A 243 26.82 5.08 -3.73
N GLN A 244 27.00 4.18 -2.77
CA GLN A 244 26.03 3.10 -2.56
C GLN A 244 24.71 3.66 -2.03
N PRO A 245 23.56 3.16 -2.50
CA PRO A 245 22.27 3.58 -1.98
C PRO A 245 22.17 3.23 -0.50
N ARG A 246 21.66 4.19 0.29
CA ARG A 246 21.51 4.05 1.75
C ARG A 246 20.07 3.73 2.10
N LEU A 247 19.84 3.14 3.27
CA LEU A 247 18.50 2.99 3.79
C LEU A 247 17.84 4.37 4.02
N GLY A 248 16.54 4.46 3.70
CA GLY A 248 15.68 5.57 4.06
C GLY A 248 14.44 5.04 4.77
N LEU A 249 14.10 5.59 5.93
CA LEU A 249 12.87 5.27 6.65
C LEU A 249 11.76 6.20 6.20
N LEU A 250 10.67 5.64 5.66
CA LEU A 250 9.41 6.34 5.48
C LEU A 250 8.42 5.87 6.53
N MET A 251 8.13 6.73 7.50
CA MET A 251 7.15 6.47 8.55
C MET A 251 5.79 7.04 8.17
N LEU A 252 4.76 6.19 8.14
CA LEU A 252 3.37 6.58 7.98
C LEU A 252 2.66 6.46 9.33
N ARG A 253 2.10 7.57 9.81
CA ARG A 253 1.49 7.63 11.14
C ARG A 253 0.24 8.50 11.15
N ASP A 254 -0.55 8.38 12.20
CA ASP A 254 -1.67 9.26 12.46
C ASP A 254 -1.24 10.53 13.20
N ALA A 255 -1.98 11.61 13.01
CA ALA A 255 -1.84 12.79 13.87
C ALA A 255 -2.20 12.43 15.33
N PRO A 256 -1.51 13.03 16.31
CA PRO A 256 -1.84 12.81 17.70
C PRO A 256 -3.30 13.20 17.98
N PRO A 257 -4.08 12.37 18.70
CA PRO A 257 -5.42 12.74 19.09
C PRO A 257 -5.39 13.85 20.14
N ALA A 258 -6.45 14.66 20.21
CA ALA A 258 -6.55 15.74 21.19
C ALA A 258 -6.45 15.24 22.65
N ASN A 259 -6.93 14.02 22.92
CA ASN A 259 -6.84 13.38 24.23
C ASN A 259 -6.27 11.96 24.03
N PRO A 260 -4.95 11.79 24.10
CA PRO A 260 -4.31 10.50 23.88
C PRO A 260 -4.63 9.50 24.99
N SER A 261 -5.01 8.28 24.63
CA SER A 261 -5.16 7.17 25.56
C SER A 261 -3.81 6.64 26.01
N PRO A 262 -3.72 5.94 27.18
CA PRO A 262 -2.47 5.29 27.59
C PRO A 262 -1.91 4.33 26.53
N GLN A 263 -2.78 3.55 25.86
CA GLN A 263 -2.39 2.65 24.78
C GLN A 263 -1.83 3.39 23.57
N TRP A 264 -2.45 4.53 23.22
CA TRP A 264 -1.91 5.37 22.15
C TRP A 264 -0.54 5.94 22.51
N THR A 265 -0.36 6.40 23.76
CA THR A 265 0.90 6.94 24.26
C THR A 265 2.02 5.88 24.23
N GLU A 266 1.71 4.65 24.61
CA GLU A 266 2.65 3.53 24.56
C GLU A 266 3.05 3.20 23.11
N ALA A 267 2.07 3.05 22.20
CA ALA A 267 2.34 2.81 20.79
C ALA A 267 3.15 3.95 20.15
N ASN A 268 2.81 5.21 20.45
CA ASN A 268 3.53 6.38 19.97
C ASN A 268 4.98 6.41 20.51
N SER A 269 5.23 5.98 21.76
CA SER A 269 6.58 5.91 22.32
C SER A 269 7.46 4.94 21.51
N LEU A 270 6.91 3.80 21.07
CA LEU A 270 7.63 2.88 20.21
C LEU A 270 7.93 3.51 18.85
N THR A 271 6.96 4.18 18.27
CA THR A 271 7.14 4.86 16.97
C THR A 271 8.23 5.93 17.04
N GLU A 272 8.23 6.76 18.09
CA GLU A 272 9.28 7.77 18.30
C GLU A 272 10.64 7.12 18.55
N ALA A 273 10.70 6.01 19.32
CA ALA A 273 11.95 5.29 19.56
C ALA A 273 12.54 4.72 18.25
N VAL A 274 11.71 4.17 17.36
CA VAL A 274 12.15 3.69 16.03
C VAL A 274 12.69 4.84 15.18
N ILE A 275 11.99 5.98 15.15
CA ILE A 275 12.43 7.18 14.44
C ILE A 275 13.78 7.68 14.97
N GLN A 276 13.91 7.79 16.30
CA GLN A 276 15.15 8.25 16.95
C GLN A 276 16.31 7.29 16.66
N THR A 277 16.09 5.98 16.77
CA THR A 277 17.10 4.98 16.42
C THR A 277 17.56 5.08 14.97
N ALA A 278 16.64 5.38 14.05
CA ALA A 278 16.99 5.61 12.65
C ALA A 278 17.87 6.86 12.48
N TYR A 279 17.56 7.96 13.15
CA TYR A 279 18.41 9.16 13.16
C TYR A 279 19.80 8.88 13.73
N ASP A 280 19.88 8.19 14.87
CA ASP A 280 21.14 7.84 15.52
C ASP A 280 22.02 6.93 14.64
N ALA A 281 21.39 6.09 13.81
CA ALA A 281 22.06 5.25 12.83
C ALA A 281 22.44 5.99 11.53
N GLY A 282 22.08 7.28 11.39
CA GLY A 282 22.31 8.06 10.18
C GLY A 282 21.41 7.63 8.99
N VAL A 283 20.26 7.02 9.29
CA VAL A 283 19.23 6.70 8.30
C VAL A 283 18.40 7.96 8.04
N GLN A 284 18.19 8.28 6.77
CA GLN A 284 17.31 9.39 6.39
C GLN A 284 15.86 9.03 6.75
N VAL A 285 15.20 9.91 7.50
CA VAL A 285 13.81 9.72 7.94
C VAL A 285 12.89 10.70 7.25
N SER A 286 11.83 10.17 6.68
CA SER A 286 10.68 10.91 6.14
C SER A 286 9.42 10.49 6.89
N VAL A 287 8.60 11.44 7.31
CA VAL A 287 7.35 11.15 8.03
C VAL A 287 6.17 11.71 7.25
N VAL A 288 5.16 10.87 7.01
CA VAL A 288 3.88 11.28 6.46
C VAL A 288 2.81 11.06 7.53
N THR A 289 2.29 12.15 8.05
CA THR A 289 1.25 12.14 9.08
C THR A 289 -0.11 12.29 8.42
N ALA A 290 -1.03 11.36 8.68
CA ALA A 290 -2.41 11.48 8.26
C ALA A 290 -3.13 12.54 9.09
N ASP A 291 -3.99 13.32 8.45
CA ASP A 291 -4.89 14.24 9.15
C ASP A 291 -5.89 13.47 10.02
N ALA A 292 -6.54 14.17 10.95
CA ALA A 292 -7.64 13.61 11.73
C ALA A 292 -8.85 13.28 10.82
N GLY A 293 -9.71 12.38 11.26
CA GLY A 293 -10.92 12.00 10.54
C GLY A 293 -11.19 10.50 10.53
N HIS A 294 -12.19 10.10 9.76
CA HIS A 294 -12.55 8.69 9.60
C HIS A 294 -11.36 7.88 9.04
N PRO A 295 -11.13 6.62 9.46
CA PRO A 295 -10.01 5.79 9.00
C PRO A 295 -9.87 5.71 7.47
N LEU A 296 -10.96 5.67 6.72
CA LEU A 296 -10.93 5.67 5.26
C LEU A 296 -10.38 6.99 4.69
N VAL A 297 -10.74 8.13 5.29
CA VAL A 297 -10.28 9.47 4.88
C VAL A 297 -8.79 9.64 5.14
N ARG A 298 -8.33 9.20 6.32
CA ARG A 298 -6.89 9.19 6.67
C ARG A 298 -6.08 8.34 5.69
N LEU A 299 -6.57 7.14 5.42
CA LEU A 299 -5.94 6.24 4.45
C LEU A 299 -5.91 6.84 3.04
N ALA A 300 -6.96 7.54 2.63
CA ALA A 300 -7.04 8.19 1.32
C ALA A 300 -5.93 9.23 1.13
N GLY A 301 -5.73 10.10 2.13
CA GLY A 301 -4.68 11.12 2.10
C GLY A 301 -3.27 10.53 2.01
N GLN A 302 -2.95 9.55 2.86
CA GLN A 302 -1.64 8.89 2.84
C GLN A 302 -1.36 8.16 1.52
N ILE A 303 -2.36 7.45 0.98
CA ILE A 303 -2.24 6.79 -0.31
C ILE A 303 -2.03 7.81 -1.43
N ALA A 304 -2.79 8.89 -1.45
CA ALA A 304 -2.65 9.92 -2.47
C ALA A 304 -1.23 10.50 -2.47
N GLN A 305 -0.73 10.96 -1.33
CA GLN A 305 0.59 11.55 -1.23
C GLN A 305 1.71 10.59 -1.64
N THR A 306 1.65 9.34 -1.20
CA THR A 306 2.69 8.35 -1.52
C THR A 306 2.62 7.85 -2.96
N ASP A 307 1.43 7.75 -3.56
CA ASP A 307 1.26 7.40 -4.97
C ASP A 307 1.79 8.51 -5.89
N PHE A 308 1.52 9.79 -5.56
CA PHE A 308 2.11 10.94 -6.26
C PHE A 308 3.62 10.96 -6.11
N ALA A 309 4.15 10.73 -4.90
CA ALA A 309 5.59 10.69 -4.66
C ALA A 309 6.29 9.60 -5.48
N ALA A 310 5.74 8.39 -5.53
CA ALA A 310 6.27 7.31 -6.37
C ALA A 310 6.25 7.66 -7.86
N THR A 311 5.25 8.42 -8.31
CA THR A 311 5.14 8.87 -9.69
C THR A 311 6.18 9.95 -10.00
N TYR A 312 6.34 10.96 -9.14
CA TYR A 312 7.37 11.99 -9.29
C TYR A 312 8.78 11.42 -9.22
N LEU A 313 8.99 10.44 -8.35
CA LEU A 313 10.28 9.76 -8.25
C LEU A 313 10.61 9.02 -9.55
N ALA A 314 9.64 8.33 -10.16
CA ALA A 314 9.83 7.70 -11.48
C ALA A 314 10.25 8.74 -12.53
N ILE A 315 9.53 9.85 -12.60
CA ILE A 315 9.82 10.93 -13.57
C ILE A 315 11.19 11.55 -13.31
N GLY A 316 11.52 11.83 -12.04
CA GLY A 316 12.83 12.35 -11.65
C GLY A 316 14.00 11.45 -12.00
N LEU A 317 13.77 10.13 -12.01
CA LEU A 317 14.74 9.11 -12.45
C LEU A 317 14.73 8.88 -13.97
N GLY A 318 13.99 9.66 -14.75
CA GLY A 318 13.88 9.50 -16.21
C GLY A 318 13.10 8.25 -16.65
N LEU A 319 12.25 7.70 -15.75
CA LEU A 319 11.48 6.49 -16.02
C LEU A 319 10.04 6.83 -16.38
N ASP A 320 9.47 6.10 -17.35
CA ASP A 320 8.02 6.18 -17.60
C ASP A 320 7.26 5.43 -16.49
N PRO A 321 6.45 6.13 -15.67
CA PRO A 321 5.69 5.50 -14.59
C PRO A 321 4.61 4.52 -15.08
N ALA A 322 4.14 4.63 -16.32
CA ALA A 322 3.09 3.78 -16.88
C ALA A 322 3.63 2.43 -17.38
N VAL A 323 4.83 2.40 -17.90
CA VAL A 323 5.42 1.23 -18.56
C VAL A 323 6.28 0.44 -17.58
N SER A 324 6.20 -0.88 -17.63
CA SER A 324 7.06 -1.82 -16.88
C SER A 324 7.46 -2.96 -17.81
N PRO A 325 8.55 -2.80 -18.60
CA PRO A 325 8.92 -3.75 -19.65
C PRO A 325 9.06 -5.19 -19.14
N HIS A 326 9.84 -5.42 -18.10
CA HIS A 326 10.03 -6.76 -17.53
C HIS A 326 8.75 -7.39 -16.96
N VAL A 327 7.75 -6.59 -16.58
CA VAL A 327 6.43 -7.12 -16.18
C VAL A 327 5.64 -7.57 -17.41
N ALA A 328 5.80 -6.89 -18.55
CA ALA A 328 5.24 -7.35 -19.82
C ALA A 328 5.87 -8.67 -20.24
N ASP A 329 7.21 -8.73 -20.28
CA ASP A 329 7.96 -9.94 -20.61
C ASP A 329 7.60 -11.13 -19.73
N LEU A 330 7.46 -10.89 -18.41
CA LEU A 330 7.03 -11.92 -17.47
C LEU A 330 5.63 -12.48 -17.82
N ARG A 331 4.71 -11.60 -18.20
CA ARG A 331 3.34 -12.03 -18.58
C ARG A 331 3.35 -12.86 -19.85
N ASP A 332 4.18 -12.50 -20.81
CA ASP A 332 4.29 -13.19 -22.09
C ASP A 332 4.93 -14.58 -21.90
N ARG A 333 5.97 -14.69 -21.06
CA ARG A 333 6.58 -15.99 -20.67
C ARG A 333 5.64 -16.95 -19.95
N VAL A 334 4.65 -16.42 -19.22
CA VAL A 334 3.66 -17.27 -18.49
C VAL A 334 2.52 -17.70 -19.41
N ARG A 335 2.33 -17.03 -20.56
CA ARG A 335 1.28 -17.36 -21.54
C ARG A 335 1.74 -18.31 -22.63
N GLY A 336 3.04 -18.35 -22.92
CA GLY A 336 3.66 -19.32 -23.83
C GLY A 336 3.97 -20.62 -23.11
#